data_e32755e4dbc3efeac4d885f9ea111882
#
_entry.id   e32755e4dbc3efeac4d885f9ea111882
#
_cell.length_a   1.000
_cell.length_b   1.000
_cell.length_c   1.000
_cell.angle_alpha   90.00
_cell.angle_beta   90.00
_cell.angle_gamma   90.00
#
_symmetry.space_group_name_H-M   'P 1'
#
loop_
_entity.id
_entity.type
_entity.pdbx_description
1 polymer ?
#
loop_
_entity_poly.entity_id
_entity_poly.type
_entity_poly.pdbx_seq_one_letter_code
_entity_poly.pdbx_strand_id
1 'polypeptide(L)'
;MTKKKKSIISDQRFIVLLVIIALTAVFSIMSKEFRQYTTLLSMLDFSYYDLLMAIGVTFPLITGGVDLSIGTGMVCYALIAGTMVRSHGWPVAAAMVLCLVLGLIIGALNGVLIGVMNLPPFLATLCTCMITRGAGSLCSATPWPGLTQDGGWFHSIFKITVGSGRSASRYPIGFLWMVLLVLLMEFVLNHTKFGRYTIAIGSNKEAAALSGINVKFYHVMVYVVCGLFVGLAAIAYAAVTPTVQPGTGAGLEMDAIGGVFVGGVAATGGYGSVIGTFVGIFVIMLLKTGLPYVGLQANWQQIITGLVLIVAVLIDIIKEKKKAA
;
A
#
# COMPACT_ATOMS: atom_id res chain seq x y z
N MET A 1 0.94 26.39 -30.69
CA MET A 1 1.40 25.09 -30.12
C MET A 1 0.21 24.15 -30.00
N THR A 2 0.06 23.26 -30.94
CA THR A 2 -1.04 22.28 -31.00
C THR A 2 -0.83 21.22 -29.91
N LYS A 3 -1.70 21.19 -28.90
CA LYS A 3 -1.79 20.06 -27.95
C LYS A 3 -2.08 18.78 -28.73
N LYS A 4 -1.04 17.98 -29.03
CA LYS A 4 -1.25 16.61 -29.50
C LYS A 4 -2.18 15.91 -28.51
N LYS A 5 -3.42 15.59 -28.92
CA LYS A 5 -4.31 14.70 -28.15
C LYS A 5 -3.53 13.42 -27.87
N LYS A 6 -3.09 13.21 -26.63
CA LYS A 6 -2.54 11.91 -26.22
C LYS A 6 -3.63 10.89 -26.50
N SER A 7 -3.32 9.88 -27.33
CA SER A 7 -4.23 8.76 -27.57
C SER A 7 -4.57 8.13 -26.20
N ILE A 8 -5.84 7.90 -25.93
CA ILE A 8 -6.34 7.23 -24.71
C ILE A 8 -5.64 5.88 -24.51
N ILE A 9 -5.28 5.21 -25.59
CA ILE A 9 -4.56 3.92 -25.62
C ILE A 9 -3.10 4.04 -25.12
N SER A 10 -2.52 5.26 -25.12
CA SER A 10 -1.16 5.48 -24.63
C SER A 10 -1.11 5.79 -23.11
N ASP A 11 -2.26 5.92 -22.45
CA ASP A 11 -2.33 6.11 -21.01
C ASP A 11 -2.11 4.75 -20.29
N GLN A 12 -1.08 4.69 -19.46
CA GLN A 12 -0.74 3.46 -18.71
C GLN A 12 -1.90 2.92 -17.89
N ARG A 13 -2.72 3.81 -17.35
CA ARG A 13 -3.91 3.46 -16.57
C ARG A 13 -4.92 2.64 -17.41
N PHE A 14 -5.09 3.00 -18.67
CA PHE A 14 -5.98 2.26 -19.59
C PHE A 14 -5.44 0.85 -19.89
N ILE A 15 -4.13 0.73 -20.10
CA ILE A 15 -3.48 -0.57 -20.33
C ILE A 15 -3.65 -1.47 -19.09
N VAL A 16 -3.41 -0.93 -17.88
CA VAL A 16 -3.55 -1.67 -16.61
C VAL A 16 -5.00 -2.10 -16.40
N LEU A 17 -5.98 -1.26 -16.74
CA LEU A 17 -7.40 -1.62 -16.67
C LEU A 17 -7.74 -2.79 -17.62
N LEU A 18 -7.19 -2.81 -18.85
CA LEU A 18 -7.34 -3.93 -19.77
C LEU A 18 -6.72 -5.22 -19.20
N VAL A 19 -5.57 -5.12 -18.54
CA VAL A 19 -4.93 -6.26 -17.86
C VAL A 19 -5.85 -6.81 -16.73
N ILE A 20 -6.47 -5.94 -15.95
CA ILE A 20 -7.44 -6.35 -14.91
C ILE A 20 -8.61 -7.11 -15.54
N ILE A 21 -9.19 -6.58 -16.62
CA ILE A 21 -10.31 -7.22 -17.32
C ILE A 21 -9.88 -8.58 -17.88
N ALA A 22 -8.72 -8.66 -18.52
CA ALA A 22 -8.19 -9.89 -19.08
C ALA A 22 -7.93 -10.95 -17.98
N LEU A 23 -7.25 -10.60 -16.89
CA LEU A 23 -7.00 -11.50 -15.77
C LEU A 23 -8.29 -11.98 -15.12
N THR A 24 -9.25 -11.08 -14.90
CA THR A 24 -10.56 -11.44 -14.34
C THR A 24 -11.30 -12.40 -15.25
N ALA A 25 -11.26 -12.19 -16.56
CA ALA A 25 -11.88 -13.10 -17.54
C ALA A 25 -11.19 -14.48 -17.52
N VAL A 26 -9.86 -14.53 -17.55
CA VAL A 26 -9.08 -15.78 -17.50
C VAL A 26 -9.41 -16.59 -16.26
N PHE A 27 -9.30 -16.00 -15.06
CA PHE A 27 -9.60 -16.69 -13.80
C PHE A 27 -11.08 -17.10 -13.70
N SER A 28 -12.00 -16.27 -14.21
CA SER A 28 -13.42 -16.60 -14.23
C SER A 28 -13.77 -17.75 -15.18
N ILE A 29 -13.02 -17.94 -16.28
CA ILE A 29 -13.20 -19.08 -17.19
C ILE A 29 -12.61 -20.35 -16.57
N MET A 30 -11.45 -20.25 -15.93
CA MET A 30 -10.70 -21.38 -15.38
C MET A 30 -11.31 -21.94 -14.08
N SER A 31 -11.96 -21.10 -13.25
CA SER A 31 -12.53 -21.53 -11.97
C SER A 31 -13.93 -20.99 -11.74
N LYS A 32 -14.85 -21.87 -11.35
CA LYS A 32 -16.21 -21.49 -10.91
C LYS A 32 -16.18 -20.83 -9.52
N GLU A 33 -15.28 -21.27 -8.67
CA GLU A 33 -15.09 -20.79 -7.30
C GLU A 33 -14.59 -19.35 -7.31
N PHE A 34 -13.76 -18.97 -8.29
CA PHE A 34 -13.29 -17.59 -8.46
C PHE A 34 -14.45 -16.60 -8.69
N ARG A 35 -15.53 -17.03 -9.33
CA ARG A 35 -16.72 -16.20 -9.61
C ARG A 35 -17.64 -15.99 -8.42
N GLN A 36 -17.38 -16.63 -7.28
CA GLN A 36 -18.24 -16.50 -6.10
C GLN A 36 -18.07 -15.12 -5.45
N TYR A 37 -19.16 -14.60 -4.90
CA TYR A 37 -19.17 -13.34 -4.16
C TYR A 37 -18.20 -13.36 -2.97
N THR A 38 -18.06 -14.50 -2.31
CA THR A 38 -17.11 -14.71 -1.21
C THR A 38 -15.66 -14.51 -1.62
N THR A 39 -15.29 -14.90 -2.84
CA THR A 39 -13.94 -14.68 -3.38
C THR A 39 -13.68 -13.21 -3.65
N LEU A 40 -14.65 -12.49 -4.21
CA LEU A 40 -14.57 -11.04 -4.36
C LEU A 40 -14.39 -10.34 -3.01
N LEU A 41 -15.18 -10.74 -1.99
CA LEU A 41 -15.03 -10.18 -0.64
C LEU A 41 -13.65 -10.44 -0.06
N SER A 42 -13.12 -11.65 -0.19
CA SER A 42 -11.78 -11.98 0.30
C SER A 42 -10.70 -11.16 -0.42
N MET A 43 -10.82 -10.98 -1.74
CA MET A 43 -9.91 -10.14 -2.51
C MET A 43 -9.93 -8.69 -2.02
N LEU A 44 -11.13 -8.12 -1.77
CA LEU A 44 -11.27 -6.77 -1.25
C LEU A 44 -10.73 -6.65 0.18
N ASP A 45 -10.98 -7.63 1.05
CA ASP A 45 -10.47 -7.65 2.43
C ASP A 45 -8.93 -7.56 2.44
N PHE A 46 -8.25 -8.37 1.64
CA PHE A 46 -6.78 -8.32 1.54
C PHE A 46 -6.28 -7.06 0.84
N SER A 47 -7.06 -6.47 -0.07
CA SER A 47 -6.65 -5.25 -0.77
C SER A 47 -6.57 -4.01 0.14
N TYR A 48 -7.28 -3.98 1.29
CA TYR A 48 -7.33 -2.79 2.13
C TYR A 48 -5.97 -2.39 2.68
N TYR A 49 -5.26 -3.31 3.32
CA TYR A 49 -3.95 -2.98 3.90
C TYR A 49 -2.86 -2.79 2.83
N ASP A 50 -2.89 -3.59 1.75
CA ASP A 50 -1.94 -3.43 0.64
C ASP A 50 -2.13 -2.09 -0.07
N LEU A 51 -3.38 -1.66 -0.28
CA LEU A 51 -3.69 -0.36 -0.89
C LEU A 51 -3.27 0.80 0.00
N LEU A 52 -3.51 0.71 1.32
CA LEU A 52 -3.06 1.74 2.26
C LEU A 52 -1.54 1.87 2.26
N MET A 53 -0.80 0.77 2.31
CA MET A 53 0.66 0.80 2.17
C MET A 53 1.09 1.41 0.84
N ALA A 54 0.43 1.04 -0.25
CA ALA A 54 0.73 1.54 -1.59
C ALA A 54 0.47 3.04 -1.74
N ILE A 55 -0.64 3.56 -1.21
CA ILE A 55 -0.91 5.01 -1.18
C ILE A 55 0.21 5.72 -0.43
N GLY A 56 0.61 5.20 0.74
CA GLY A 56 1.68 5.77 1.55
C GLY A 56 3.01 5.81 0.81
N VAL A 57 3.46 4.68 0.27
CA VAL A 57 4.77 4.56 -0.39
C VAL A 57 4.83 5.24 -1.76
N THR A 58 3.70 5.60 -2.36
CA THR A 58 3.64 6.38 -3.60
C THR A 58 4.41 7.70 -3.47
N PHE A 59 4.34 8.38 -2.33
CA PHE A 59 5.00 9.67 -2.13
C PHE A 59 6.52 9.57 -2.03
N PRO A 60 7.12 8.68 -1.21
CA PRO A 60 8.55 8.40 -1.27
C PRO A 60 9.03 8.01 -2.68
N LEU A 61 8.33 7.11 -3.37
CA LEU A 61 8.68 6.68 -4.72
C LEU A 61 8.69 7.84 -5.72
N ILE A 62 7.72 8.76 -5.65
CA ILE A 62 7.72 9.97 -6.50
C ILE A 62 8.95 10.85 -6.21
N THR A 63 9.50 10.87 -5.00
CA THR A 63 10.75 11.59 -4.71
C THR A 63 12.02 10.83 -5.08
N GLY A 64 11.91 9.66 -5.70
CA GLY A 64 13.03 8.78 -6.03
C GLY A 64 13.54 7.95 -4.85
N GLY A 65 12.81 7.91 -3.73
CA GLY A 65 13.10 7.07 -2.57
C GLY A 65 12.21 5.83 -2.52
N VAL A 66 12.57 4.88 -1.68
CA VAL A 66 11.76 3.68 -1.40
C VAL A 66 11.63 3.49 0.10
N ASP A 67 10.51 2.95 0.55
CA ASP A 67 10.33 2.54 1.95
C ASP A 67 10.04 1.03 2.03
N LEU A 68 11.04 0.28 2.47
CA LEU A 68 10.95 -1.17 2.64
C LEU A 68 10.45 -1.56 4.03
N SER A 69 10.25 -0.61 4.93
CA SER A 69 9.78 -0.90 6.30
C SER A 69 8.27 -1.04 6.41
N ILE A 70 7.51 -0.76 5.34
CA ILE A 70 6.05 -0.65 5.36
C ILE A 70 5.36 -1.97 5.74
N GLY A 71 5.80 -3.11 5.20
CA GLY A 71 5.18 -4.41 5.48
C GLY A 71 5.45 -4.90 6.91
N THR A 72 6.71 -4.88 7.34
CA THR A 72 7.09 -5.28 8.70
C THR A 72 6.62 -4.28 9.75
N GLY A 73 6.60 -2.98 9.43
CA GLY A 73 6.06 -1.92 10.27
C GLY A 73 4.57 -2.12 10.54
N MET A 74 3.77 -2.35 9.50
CA MET A 74 2.34 -2.63 9.61
C MET A 74 2.06 -3.76 10.62
N VAL A 75 2.72 -4.89 10.48
CA VAL A 75 2.53 -6.05 11.37
C VAL A 75 3.04 -5.76 12.78
N CYS A 76 4.19 -5.09 12.90
CA CYS A 76 4.75 -4.69 14.20
C CYS A 76 3.78 -3.79 14.98
N TYR A 77 3.21 -2.77 14.33
CA TYR A 77 2.28 -1.84 15.00
C TYR A 77 1.00 -2.56 15.42
N ALA A 78 0.46 -3.44 14.56
CA ALA A 78 -0.70 -4.26 14.89
C ALA A 78 -0.43 -5.24 16.04
N LEU A 79 0.76 -5.84 16.13
CA LEU A 79 1.17 -6.71 17.24
C LEU A 79 1.30 -5.95 18.56
N ILE A 80 2.03 -4.85 18.57
CA ILE A 80 2.23 -4.04 19.78
C ILE A 80 0.87 -3.53 20.28
N ALA A 81 0.07 -2.93 19.41
CA ALA A 81 -1.23 -2.39 19.77
C ALA A 81 -2.22 -3.48 20.22
N GLY A 82 -2.25 -4.61 19.54
CA GLY A 82 -3.09 -5.76 19.93
C GLY A 82 -2.66 -6.38 21.26
N THR A 83 -1.35 -6.38 21.58
CA THR A 83 -0.85 -6.82 22.88
C THR A 83 -1.33 -5.88 24.01
N MET A 84 -1.40 -4.56 23.76
CA MET A 84 -1.95 -3.61 24.74
C MET A 84 -3.43 -3.88 25.03
N VAL A 85 -4.21 -4.20 24.00
CA VAL A 85 -5.62 -4.58 24.20
C VAL A 85 -5.73 -5.87 25.00
N ARG A 86 -5.00 -6.91 24.58
CA ARG A 86 -5.15 -8.26 25.15
C ARG A 86 -4.58 -8.39 26.55
N SER A 87 -3.38 -7.87 26.78
CA SER A 87 -2.63 -8.10 28.03
C SER A 87 -2.81 -6.98 29.05
N HIS A 88 -3.15 -5.77 28.62
CA HIS A 88 -3.27 -4.60 29.48
C HIS A 88 -4.68 -3.99 29.50
N GLY A 89 -5.65 -4.61 28.82
CA GLY A 89 -7.05 -4.17 28.84
C GLY A 89 -7.29 -2.80 28.18
N TRP A 90 -6.44 -2.37 27.26
CA TRP A 90 -6.63 -1.09 26.57
C TRP A 90 -7.88 -1.11 25.69
N PRO A 91 -8.62 0.01 25.59
CA PRO A 91 -9.71 0.11 24.63
C PRO A 91 -9.16 0.07 23.19
N VAL A 92 -9.89 -0.60 22.30
CA VAL A 92 -9.49 -0.79 20.89
C VAL A 92 -9.20 0.55 20.19
N ALA A 93 -9.97 1.60 20.50
CA ALA A 93 -9.73 2.94 19.98
C ALA A 93 -8.32 3.47 20.32
N ALA A 94 -7.86 3.25 21.56
CA ALA A 94 -6.50 3.66 21.97
C ALA A 94 -5.43 2.84 21.24
N ALA A 95 -5.66 1.56 21.01
CA ALA A 95 -4.77 0.70 20.22
C ALA A 95 -4.69 1.15 18.75
N MET A 96 -5.81 1.56 18.15
CA MET A 96 -5.83 2.14 16.81
C MET A 96 -5.00 3.43 16.74
N VAL A 97 -5.15 4.33 17.72
CA VAL A 97 -4.32 5.54 17.81
C VAL A 97 -2.85 5.18 17.98
N LEU A 98 -2.52 4.16 18.78
CA LEU A 98 -1.14 3.69 18.94
C LEU A 98 -0.55 3.21 17.61
N CYS A 99 -1.30 2.49 16.76
CA CYS A 99 -0.84 2.12 15.41
C CYS A 99 -0.46 3.35 14.58
N LEU A 100 -1.28 4.41 14.61
CA LEU A 100 -1.00 5.66 13.89
C LEU A 100 0.24 6.37 14.44
N VAL A 101 0.38 6.45 15.76
CA VAL A 101 1.53 7.09 16.43
C VAL A 101 2.83 6.35 16.09
N LEU A 102 2.84 5.01 16.17
CA LEU A 102 4.01 4.20 15.81
C LEU A 102 4.37 4.39 14.34
N GLY A 103 3.38 4.41 13.45
CA GLY A 103 3.60 4.69 12.03
C GLY A 103 4.22 6.07 11.80
N LEU A 104 3.70 7.11 12.46
CA LEU A 104 4.25 8.47 12.37
C LEU A 104 5.69 8.54 12.91
N ILE A 105 6.00 7.87 14.02
CA ILE A 105 7.35 7.84 14.61
C ILE A 105 8.36 7.19 13.65
N ILE A 106 8.04 6.02 13.11
CA ILE A 106 8.95 5.31 12.19
C ILE A 106 9.05 6.05 10.86
N GLY A 107 7.94 6.60 10.34
CA GLY A 107 7.96 7.45 9.16
C GLY A 107 8.82 8.70 9.35
N ALA A 108 8.70 9.38 10.50
CA ALA A 108 9.55 10.53 10.84
C ALA A 108 11.03 10.12 10.97
N LEU A 109 11.32 8.99 11.59
CA LEU A 109 12.67 8.43 11.70
C LEU A 109 13.29 8.22 10.31
N ASN A 110 12.59 7.49 9.42
CA ASN A 110 13.03 7.28 8.04
C ASN A 110 13.23 8.63 7.31
N GLY A 111 12.28 9.55 7.46
CA GLY A 111 12.34 10.87 6.87
C GLY A 111 13.56 11.67 7.32
N VAL A 112 13.90 11.65 8.62
CA VAL A 112 15.09 12.33 9.17
C VAL A 112 16.38 11.66 8.67
N LEU A 113 16.46 10.34 8.74
CA LEU A 113 17.64 9.60 8.24
C LEU A 113 17.93 9.92 6.77
N ILE A 114 16.89 9.98 5.94
CA ILE A 114 17.05 10.19 4.49
C ILE A 114 17.13 11.68 4.15
N GLY A 115 16.19 12.50 4.66
CA GLY A 115 16.06 13.90 4.26
C GLY A 115 17.05 14.84 4.92
N VAL A 116 17.46 14.54 6.17
CA VAL A 116 18.36 15.40 6.96
C VAL A 116 19.78 14.83 7.00
N MET A 117 19.91 13.53 7.31
CA MET A 117 21.21 12.87 7.43
C MET A 117 21.74 12.35 6.09
N ASN A 118 20.94 12.43 5.01
CA ASN A 118 21.30 12.00 3.64
C ASN A 118 21.70 10.52 3.53
N LEU A 119 21.14 9.64 4.36
CA LEU A 119 21.31 8.20 4.16
C LEU A 119 20.60 7.77 2.86
N PRO A 120 21.15 6.79 2.12
CA PRO A 120 20.45 6.19 0.99
C PRO A 120 19.09 5.62 1.44
N PRO A 121 17.98 5.94 0.75
CA PRO A 121 16.63 5.51 1.15
C PRO A 121 16.52 4.01 1.37
N PHE A 122 17.06 3.21 0.45
CA PHE A 122 17.07 1.76 0.56
C PHE A 122 17.73 1.28 1.88
N LEU A 123 18.92 1.83 2.22
CA LEU A 123 19.64 1.40 3.41
C LEU A 123 18.90 1.80 4.69
N ALA A 124 18.43 3.05 4.78
CA ALA A 124 17.71 3.56 5.94
C ALA A 124 16.44 2.74 6.22
N THR A 125 15.63 2.50 5.18
CA THR A 125 14.37 1.78 5.32
C THR A 125 14.54 0.28 5.49
N LEU A 126 15.63 -0.31 4.96
CA LEU A 126 16.00 -1.69 5.25
C LEU A 126 16.37 -1.87 6.73
N CYS A 127 17.14 -0.94 7.31
CA CYS A 127 17.46 -0.99 8.74
C CYS A 127 16.20 -0.88 9.60
N THR A 128 15.28 0.04 9.30
CA THR A 128 14.02 0.17 10.03
C THR A 128 13.08 -1.02 9.79
N CYS A 129 13.13 -1.65 8.61
CA CYS A 129 12.45 -2.92 8.34
C CYS A 129 12.96 -4.03 9.29
N MET A 130 14.27 -4.14 9.49
CA MET A 130 14.85 -5.13 10.42
C MET A 130 14.47 -4.80 11.88
N ILE A 131 14.49 -3.52 12.26
CA ILE A 131 14.09 -3.06 13.61
C ILE A 131 12.62 -3.38 13.87
N THR A 132 11.70 -3.03 12.96
CA THR A 132 10.27 -3.29 13.14
C THR A 132 9.96 -4.78 13.10
N ARG A 133 10.64 -5.55 12.25
CA ARG A 133 10.52 -7.02 12.25
C ARG A 133 10.96 -7.62 13.58
N GLY A 134 12.11 -7.19 14.11
CA GLY A 134 12.63 -7.63 15.41
C GLY A 134 11.69 -7.24 16.55
N ALA A 135 11.26 -5.98 16.62
CA ALA A 135 10.34 -5.48 17.64
C ALA A 135 8.99 -6.22 17.61
N GLY A 136 8.44 -6.46 16.41
CA GLY A 136 7.21 -7.25 16.26
C GLY A 136 7.38 -8.71 16.70
N SER A 137 8.58 -9.29 16.52
CA SER A 137 8.87 -10.67 16.94
C SER A 137 9.05 -10.83 18.45
N LEU A 138 9.20 -9.75 19.21
CA LEU A 138 9.15 -9.80 20.66
C LEU A 138 7.71 -9.96 21.20
N CYS A 139 6.71 -9.65 20.38
CA CYS A 139 5.31 -9.88 20.70
C CYS A 139 4.91 -11.32 20.34
N SER A 140 4.00 -11.90 21.12
CA SER A 140 3.36 -13.18 20.75
C SER A 140 2.30 -12.95 19.66
N ALA A 141 1.89 -14.04 18.98
CA ALA A 141 0.74 -13.99 18.09
C ALA A 141 -0.49 -13.45 18.83
N THR A 142 -1.08 -12.39 18.31
CA THR A 142 -2.11 -11.62 19.02
C THR A 142 -3.39 -11.55 18.22
N PRO A 143 -4.48 -12.19 18.68
CA PRO A 143 -5.81 -11.95 18.14
C PRO A 143 -6.32 -10.59 18.62
N TRP A 144 -6.87 -9.80 17.70
CA TRP A 144 -7.66 -8.63 18.04
C TRP A 144 -9.10 -9.05 18.40
N PRO A 145 -9.88 -8.21 19.12
CA PRO A 145 -11.25 -8.56 19.48
C PRO A 145 -12.08 -8.93 18.26
N GLY A 146 -12.75 -10.08 18.30
CA GLY A 146 -13.66 -10.52 17.23
C GLY A 146 -14.96 -9.69 17.18
N LEU A 147 -15.71 -9.82 16.09
CA LEU A 147 -16.95 -9.05 15.84
C LEU A 147 -17.99 -9.07 16.98
N THR A 148 -18.03 -10.18 17.73
CA THR A 148 -19.00 -10.39 18.84
C THR A 148 -18.42 -10.03 20.21
N GLN A 149 -17.16 -9.60 20.29
CA GLN A 149 -16.49 -9.24 21.53
C GLN A 149 -16.54 -7.73 21.76
N ASP A 150 -16.33 -7.31 23.02
CA ASP A 150 -16.14 -5.91 23.33
C ASP A 150 -14.97 -5.33 22.52
N GLY A 151 -15.23 -4.21 21.85
CA GLY A 151 -14.25 -3.61 20.95
C GLY A 151 -14.30 -4.12 19.50
N GLY A 152 -15.06 -5.16 19.19
CA GLY A 152 -15.21 -5.70 17.83
C GLY A 152 -15.86 -4.77 16.81
N TRP A 153 -16.41 -3.62 17.26
CA TRP A 153 -17.01 -2.60 16.41
C TRP A 153 -16.08 -2.08 15.31
N PHE A 154 -14.74 -2.13 15.51
CA PHE A 154 -13.79 -1.62 14.54
C PHE A 154 -13.80 -2.39 13.21
N HIS A 155 -14.24 -3.66 13.20
CA HIS A 155 -14.45 -4.41 11.97
C HIS A 155 -15.50 -3.78 11.06
N SER A 156 -16.49 -3.07 11.65
CA SER A 156 -17.56 -2.39 10.90
C SER A 156 -17.04 -1.21 10.06
N ILE A 157 -15.83 -0.73 10.31
CA ILE A 157 -15.17 0.26 9.46
C ILE A 157 -14.89 -0.34 8.06
N PHE A 158 -14.60 -1.63 8.00
CA PHE A 158 -14.20 -2.30 6.76
C PHE A 158 -15.33 -3.15 6.17
N LYS A 159 -16.16 -3.77 7.00
CA LYS A 159 -17.29 -4.61 6.54
C LYS A 159 -18.49 -4.54 7.50
N ILE A 160 -19.67 -4.38 6.91
CA ILE A 160 -20.93 -4.50 7.63
C ILE A 160 -21.53 -5.87 7.35
N THR A 161 -21.95 -6.54 8.43
CA THR A 161 -22.70 -7.79 8.35
C THR A 161 -24.17 -7.49 8.63
N VAL A 162 -25.05 -7.76 7.66
CA VAL A 162 -26.49 -7.59 7.79
C VAL A 162 -27.14 -8.97 7.83
N GLY A 163 -27.94 -9.22 8.84
CA GLY A 163 -28.57 -10.52 9.10
C GLY A 163 -27.84 -11.34 10.15
N SER A 164 -28.39 -12.51 10.49
CA SER A 164 -27.85 -13.43 11.49
C SER A 164 -27.78 -14.86 10.95
N GLY A 165 -26.85 -15.65 11.46
CA GLY A 165 -26.67 -17.04 11.09
C GLY A 165 -26.26 -17.25 9.63
N ARG A 166 -26.82 -18.27 8.96
CA ARG A 166 -26.51 -18.64 7.57
C ARG A 166 -26.96 -17.63 6.52
N SER A 167 -27.87 -16.71 6.88
CA SER A 167 -28.39 -15.66 5.99
C SER A 167 -27.64 -14.34 6.13
N ALA A 168 -26.54 -14.29 6.88
CA ALA A 168 -25.76 -13.09 7.06
C ALA A 168 -25.05 -12.69 5.76
N SER A 169 -25.40 -11.53 5.22
CA SER A 169 -24.72 -10.92 4.06
C SER A 169 -23.65 -9.95 4.53
N ARG A 170 -22.46 -10.04 3.96
CA ARG A 170 -21.32 -9.15 4.26
C ARG A 170 -21.15 -8.13 3.14
N TYR A 171 -21.07 -6.85 3.51
CA TYR A 171 -20.89 -5.75 2.57
C TYR A 171 -19.53 -5.07 2.82
N PRO A 172 -18.67 -4.94 1.79
CA PRO A 172 -17.30 -4.42 1.90
C PRO A 172 -17.31 -2.88 1.92
N ILE A 173 -17.78 -2.27 3.00
CA ILE A 173 -17.80 -0.79 3.15
C ILE A 173 -16.39 -0.20 3.10
N GLY A 174 -15.38 -0.92 3.54
CA GLY A 174 -13.99 -0.51 3.47
C GLY A 174 -13.57 -0.07 2.07
N PHE A 175 -14.15 -0.66 1.03
CA PHE A 175 -13.88 -0.25 -0.34
C PHE A 175 -14.26 1.22 -0.63
N LEU A 176 -15.37 1.70 -0.07
CA LEU A 176 -15.79 3.10 -0.22
C LEU A 176 -14.78 4.05 0.44
N TRP A 177 -14.29 3.70 1.64
CA TRP A 177 -13.26 4.48 2.31
C TRP A 177 -11.94 4.49 1.55
N MET A 178 -11.55 3.35 0.95
CA MET A 178 -10.36 3.27 0.11
C MET A 178 -10.47 4.18 -1.12
N VAL A 179 -11.61 4.15 -1.82
CA VAL A 179 -11.86 5.05 -2.95
C VAL A 179 -11.78 6.51 -2.52
N LEU A 180 -12.41 6.86 -1.37
CA LEU A 180 -12.36 8.22 -0.84
C LEU A 180 -10.92 8.66 -0.52
N LEU A 181 -10.12 7.80 0.12
CA LEU A 181 -8.72 8.07 0.43
C LEU A 181 -7.87 8.23 -0.84
N VAL A 182 -8.10 7.39 -1.85
CA VAL A 182 -7.42 7.51 -3.15
C VAL A 182 -7.72 8.85 -3.80
N LEU A 183 -8.99 9.26 -3.85
CA LEU A 183 -9.39 10.56 -4.43
C LEU A 183 -8.83 11.73 -3.63
N LEU A 184 -8.84 11.64 -2.29
CA LEU A 184 -8.25 12.64 -1.42
C LEU A 184 -6.74 12.78 -1.66
N MET A 185 -6.01 11.66 -1.72
CA MET A 185 -4.55 11.71 -1.89
C MET A 185 -4.14 12.04 -3.32
N GLU A 186 -4.93 11.69 -4.33
CA GLU A 186 -4.75 12.19 -5.70
C GLU A 186 -4.96 13.71 -5.77
N PHE A 187 -5.98 14.22 -5.05
CA PHE A 187 -6.18 15.67 -4.93
C PHE A 187 -5.00 16.34 -4.21
N VAL A 188 -4.52 15.77 -3.11
CA VAL A 188 -3.33 16.25 -2.38
C VAL A 188 -2.12 16.30 -3.31
N LEU A 189 -1.88 15.24 -4.08
CA LEU A 189 -0.75 15.13 -4.99
C LEU A 189 -0.79 16.21 -6.10
N ASN A 190 -1.95 16.43 -6.71
CA ASN A 190 -2.06 17.29 -7.90
C ASN A 190 -2.37 18.76 -7.58
N HIS A 191 -3.06 19.06 -6.47
CA HIS A 191 -3.62 20.39 -6.22
C HIS A 191 -3.00 21.11 -5.02
N THR A 192 -2.23 20.42 -4.15
CA THR A 192 -1.59 21.08 -3.00
C THR A 192 -0.13 21.45 -3.27
N LYS A 193 0.42 22.35 -2.44
CA LYS A 193 1.86 22.66 -2.45
C LYS A 193 2.71 21.43 -2.13
N PHE A 194 2.23 20.58 -1.20
CA PHE A 194 2.91 19.36 -0.82
C PHE A 194 3.13 18.44 -2.01
N GLY A 195 2.09 18.10 -2.75
CA GLY A 195 2.20 17.19 -3.91
C GLY A 195 3.04 17.79 -5.05
N ARG A 196 2.83 19.08 -5.39
CA ARG A 196 3.64 19.74 -6.42
C ARG A 196 5.12 19.76 -6.09
N TYR A 197 5.49 20.03 -4.84
CA TYR A 197 6.89 20.03 -4.42
C TYR A 197 7.47 18.62 -4.35
N THR A 198 6.69 17.62 -3.97
CA THR A 198 7.08 16.20 -4.04
C THR A 198 7.45 15.81 -5.48
N ILE A 199 6.62 16.15 -6.46
CA ILE A 199 6.89 15.91 -7.89
C ILE A 199 8.14 16.70 -8.36
N ALA A 200 8.25 17.96 -7.99
CA ALA A 200 9.39 18.80 -8.37
C ALA A 200 10.73 18.25 -7.84
N ILE A 201 10.76 17.83 -6.57
CA ILE A 201 11.94 17.22 -5.93
C ILE A 201 12.34 15.92 -6.65
N GLY A 202 11.37 15.07 -6.98
CA GLY A 202 11.64 13.82 -7.68
C GLY A 202 12.09 14.03 -9.12
N SER A 203 11.63 15.11 -9.78
CA SER A 203 12.07 15.43 -11.15
C SER A 203 13.51 15.97 -11.20
N ASN A 204 13.87 16.87 -10.29
CA ASN A 204 15.24 17.38 -10.13
C ASN A 204 15.40 18.03 -8.75
N LYS A 205 16.09 17.33 -7.87
CA LYS A 205 16.32 17.77 -6.47
C LYS A 205 17.09 19.10 -6.39
N GLU A 206 18.10 19.29 -7.24
CA GLU A 206 18.93 20.49 -7.25
C GLU A 206 18.18 21.71 -7.76
N ALA A 207 17.46 21.56 -8.89
CA ALA A 207 16.62 22.62 -9.42
C ALA A 207 15.50 23.03 -8.45
N ALA A 208 14.90 22.06 -7.75
CA ALA A 208 13.91 22.33 -6.71
C ALA A 208 14.50 23.16 -5.56
N ALA A 209 15.70 22.80 -5.10
CA ALA A 209 16.42 23.56 -4.07
C ALA A 209 16.74 25.01 -4.50
N LEU A 210 17.24 25.18 -5.73
CA LEU A 210 17.50 26.50 -6.32
C LEU A 210 16.24 27.35 -6.47
N SER A 211 15.09 26.71 -6.63
CA SER A 211 13.78 27.39 -6.67
C SER A 211 13.22 27.75 -5.28
N GLY A 212 14.02 27.58 -4.21
CA GLY A 212 13.65 27.92 -2.84
C GLY A 212 12.79 26.88 -2.13
N ILE A 213 12.64 25.67 -2.68
CA ILE A 213 11.91 24.58 -2.02
C ILE A 213 12.79 23.97 -0.92
N ASN A 214 12.25 23.88 0.31
CA ASN A 214 12.95 23.19 1.41
C ASN A 214 12.90 21.68 1.20
N VAL A 215 13.85 21.16 0.42
CA VAL A 215 13.93 19.74 0.04
C VAL A 215 13.99 18.84 1.28
N LYS A 216 14.77 19.21 2.31
CA LYS A 216 14.89 18.40 3.54
C LYS A 216 13.55 18.21 4.23
N PHE A 217 12.79 19.29 4.39
CA PHE A 217 11.47 19.27 5.01
C PHE A 217 10.49 18.36 4.23
N TYR A 218 10.43 18.52 2.90
CA TYR A 218 9.52 17.70 2.09
C TYR A 218 9.92 16.24 2.03
N HIS A 219 11.22 15.91 2.02
CA HIS A 219 11.67 14.53 2.18
C HIS A 219 11.21 13.92 3.51
N VAL A 220 11.32 14.64 4.63
CA VAL A 220 10.80 14.14 5.92
C VAL A 220 9.29 13.92 5.83
N MET A 221 8.56 14.91 5.29
CA MET A 221 7.09 14.85 5.24
C MET A 221 6.55 13.70 4.37
N VAL A 222 7.20 13.33 3.27
CA VAL A 222 6.73 12.20 2.45
C VAL A 222 6.85 10.86 3.19
N TYR A 223 7.89 10.67 4.00
CA TYR A 223 8.02 9.48 4.84
C TYR A 223 7.07 9.51 6.05
N VAL A 224 6.79 10.67 6.63
CA VAL A 224 5.78 10.83 7.68
C VAL A 224 4.39 10.45 7.15
N VAL A 225 4.02 10.93 5.96
CA VAL A 225 2.77 10.53 5.29
C VAL A 225 2.76 9.03 5.01
N CYS A 226 3.86 8.46 4.52
CA CYS A 226 3.99 7.01 4.33
C CYS A 226 3.73 6.26 5.64
N GLY A 227 4.40 6.65 6.73
CA GLY A 227 4.22 6.05 8.05
C GLY A 227 2.79 6.15 8.59
N LEU A 228 2.10 7.27 8.36
CA LEU A 228 0.68 7.40 8.71
C LEU A 228 -0.18 6.35 8.00
N PHE A 229 0.04 6.16 6.69
CA PHE A 229 -0.69 5.16 5.91
C PHE A 229 -0.33 3.72 6.33
N VAL A 230 0.91 3.47 6.75
CA VAL A 230 1.31 2.17 7.33
C VAL A 230 0.60 1.93 8.67
N GLY A 231 0.42 2.96 9.50
CA GLY A 231 -0.39 2.88 10.72
C GLY A 231 -1.85 2.55 10.42
N LEU A 232 -2.46 3.17 9.40
CA LEU A 232 -3.81 2.83 8.92
C LEU A 232 -3.86 1.39 8.37
N ALA A 233 -2.82 0.97 7.64
CA ALA A 233 -2.72 -0.40 7.14
C ALA A 233 -2.65 -1.43 8.27
N ALA A 234 -1.98 -1.11 9.38
CA ALA A 234 -1.93 -1.96 10.57
C ALA A 234 -3.33 -2.21 11.17
N ILE A 235 -4.17 -1.17 11.22
CA ILE A 235 -5.56 -1.28 11.67
C ILE A 235 -6.38 -2.14 10.70
N ALA A 236 -6.25 -1.90 9.39
CA ALA A 236 -6.93 -2.69 8.37
C ALA A 236 -6.50 -4.17 8.41
N TYR A 237 -5.20 -4.43 8.56
CA TYR A 237 -4.65 -5.77 8.68
C TYR A 237 -5.24 -6.52 9.89
N ALA A 238 -5.29 -5.86 11.06
CA ALA A 238 -5.88 -6.42 12.28
C ALA A 238 -7.39 -6.68 12.13
N ALA A 239 -8.09 -5.90 11.30
CA ALA A 239 -9.53 -6.07 11.08
C ALA A 239 -9.88 -7.24 10.16
N VAL A 240 -8.98 -7.60 9.22
CA VAL A 240 -9.24 -8.67 8.25
C VAL A 240 -8.53 -9.97 8.60
N THR A 241 -7.46 -9.91 9.40
CA THR A 241 -6.68 -11.08 9.82
C THR A 241 -7.12 -11.52 11.21
N PRO A 242 -7.59 -12.77 11.39
CA PRO A 242 -8.12 -13.24 12.70
C PRO A 242 -7.10 -13.18 13.83
N THR A 243 -5.82 -13.39 13.51
CA THR A 243 -4.71 -13.33 14.47
C THR A 243 -3.48 -12.77 13.78
N VAL A 244 -2.96 -11.68 14.29
CA VAL A 244 -1.71 -11.10 13.80
C VAL A 244 -0.54 -11.94 14.31
N GLN A 245 0.31 -12.42 13.40
CA GLN A 245 1.44 -13.28 13.74
C GLN A 245 2.77 -12.57 13.46
N PRO A 246 3.78 -12.75 14.33
CA PRO A 246 5.13 -12.24 14.07
C PRO A 246 5.70 -12.80 12.76
N GLY A 247 6.40 -11.94 12.02
CA GLY A 247 7.08 -12.33 10.78
C GLY A 247 6.22 -12.37 9.51
N THR A 248 4.89 -12.24 9.61
CA THR A 248 4.00 -12.29 8.44
C THR A 248 4.06 -11.04 7.54
N GLY A 249 4.69 -9.97 8.01
CA GLY A 249 4.81 -8.71 7.26
C GLY A 249 5.91 -8.71 6.18
N ALA A 250 6.85 -9.66 6.23
CA ALA A 250 7.96 -9.70 5.29
C ALA A 250 7.47 -10.11 3.89
N GLY A 251 7.78 -9.29 2.89
CA GLY A 251 7.37 -9.49 1.49
C GLY A 251 6.12 -8.70 1.09
N LEU A 252 5.28 -8.27 2.04
CA LEU A 252 4.08 -7.46 1.73
C LEU A 252 4.45 -6.08 1.18
N GLU A 253 5.60 -5.54 1.55
CA GLU A 253 6.14 -4.32 0.96
C GLU A 253 6.33 -4.43 -0.55
N MET A 254 6.73 -5.60 -1.05
CA MET A 254 6.93 -5.83 -2.49
C MET A 254 5.63 -5.84 -3.26
N ASP A 255 4.55 -6.34 -2.68
CA ASP A 255 3.22 -6.31 -3.28
C ASP A 255 2.72 -4.86 -3.43
N ALA A 256 2.87 -4.06 -2.37
CA ALA A 256 2.49 -2.65 -2.38
C ALA A 256 3.33 -1.84 -3.39
N ILE A 257 4.65 -1.95 -3.33
CA ILE A 257 5.59 -1.27 -4.25
C ILE A 257 5.35 -1.74 -5.69
N GLY A 258 5.15 -3.05 -5.89
CA GLY A 258 4.83 -3.63 -7.20
C GLY A 258 3.58 -3.04 -7.80
N GLY A 259 2.51 -2.93 -7.00
CA GLY A 259 1.27 -2.27 -7.42
C GLY A 259 1.47 -0.80 -7.81
N VAL A 260 2.33 -0.07 -7.08
CA VAL A 260 2.65 1.34 -7.38
C VAL A 260 3.36 1.45 -8.73
N PHE A 261 4.34 0.60 -9.03
CA PHE A 261 5.04 0.61 -10.32
C PHE A 261 4.14 0.15 -11.48
N VAL A 262 3.35 -0.90 -11.29
CA VAL A 262 2.34 -1.32 -12.27
C VAL A 262 1.35 -0.19 -12.54
N GLY A 263 0.99 0.57 -11.51
CA GLY A 263 0.15 1.77 -11.58
C GLY A 263 0.75 2.95 -12.31
N GLY A 264 2.06 2.91 -12.64
CA GLY A 264 2.76 3.89 -13.47
C GLY A 264 3.41 5.03 -12.71
N VAL A 265 3.79 4.81 -11.46
CA VAL A 265 4.74 5.69 -10.77
C VAL A 265 6.13 5.44 -11.32
N ALA A 266 6.86 6.48 -11.68
CA ALA A 266 8.17 6.37 -12.28
C ALA A 266 9.19 5.83 -11.26
N ALA A 267 9.98 4.83 -11.67
CA ALA A 267 11.02 4.24 -10.81
C ALA A 267 12.14 5.24 -10.50
N THR A 268 12.38 6.21 -11.38
CA THR A 268 13.35 7.30 -11.21
C THR A 268 12.79 8.48 -10.39
N GLY A 269 11.49 8.48 -10.11
CA GLY A 269 10.78 9.58 -9.45
C GLY A 269 10.27 10.65 -10.42
N GLY A 270 9.74 11.75 -9.87
CA GLY A 270 9.27 12.92 -10.62
C GLY A 270 7.90 12.78 -11.30
N TYR A 271 7.32 11.59 -11.29
CA TYR A 271 6.00 11.33 -11.86
C TYR A 271 5.27 10.21 -11.12
N GLY A 272 3.98 10.37 -10.92
CA GLY A 272 3.15 9.36 -10.30
C GLY A 272 1.68 9.76 -10.19
N SER A 273 0.83 8.81 -9.81
CA SER A 273 -0.60 9.03 -9.58
C SER A 273 -1.12 8.02 -8.57
N VAL A 274 -1.85 8.49 -7.58
CA VAL A 274 -2.48 7.62 -6.58
C VAL A 274 -3.63 6.81 -7.20
N ILE A 275 -4.35 7.36 -8.19
CA ILE A 275 -5.34 6.59 -8.96
C ILE A 275 -4.64 5.47 -9.76
N GLY A 276 -3.46 5.75 -10.33
CA GLY A 276 -2.66 4.72 -10.98
C GLY A 276 -2.28 3.61 -10.01
N THR A 277 -1.76 3.97 -8.83
CA THR A 277 -1.45 3.05 -7.74
C THR A 277 -2.65 2.17 -7.36
N PHE A 278 -3.84 2.77 -7.21
CA PHE A 278 -5.09 2.05 -6.93
C PHE A 278 -5.35 0.94 -7.96
N VAL A 279 -5.30 1.27 -9.24
CA VAL A 279 -5.53 0.30 -10.31
C VAL A 279 -4.42 -0.76 -10.33
N GLY A 280 -3.15 -0.37 -10.11
CA GLY A 280 -2.02 -1.29 -10.08
C GLY A 280 -2.07 -2.31 -8.94
N ILE A 281 -2.53 -1.92 -7.75
CA ILE A 281 -2.74 -2.84 -6.62
C ILE A 281 -3.77 -3.92 -6.97
N PHE A 282 -4.84 -3.57 -7.70
CA PHE A 282 -5.83 -4.57 -8.10
C PHE A 282 -5.27 -5.63 -9.04
N VAL A 283 -4.26 -5.32 -9.86
CA VAL A 283 -3.56 -6.35 -10.66
C VAL A 283 -2.86 -7.34 -9.74
N ILE A 284 -2.10 -6.85 -8.75
CA ILE A 284 -1.39 -7.71 -7.78
C ILE A 284 -2.39 -8.56 -6.98
N MET A 285 -3.49 -7.95 -6.51
CA MET A 285 -4.53 -8.66 -5.75
C MET A 285 -5.25 -9.72 -6.59
N LEU A 286 -5.54 -9.44 -7.86
CA LEU A 286 -6.10 -10.44 -8.78
C LEU A 286 -5.15 -11.62 -8.98
N LEU A 287 -3.85 -11.39 -9.11
CA LEU A 287 -2.87 -12.46 -9.21
C LEU A 287 -2.82 -13.27 -7.91
N LYS A 288 -2.70 -12.62 -6.76
CA LYS A 288 -2.65 -13.30 -5.45
C LYS A 288 -3.91 -14.11 -5.15
N THR A 289 -5.08 -13.59 -5.52
CA THR A 289 -6.36 -14.28 -5.29
C THR A 289 -6.64 -15.33 -6.37
N GLY A 290 -6.35 -15.04 -7.64
CA GLY A 290 -6.73 -15.91 -8.77
C GLY A 290 -5.83 -17.14 -8.94
N LEU A 291 -4.52 -17.01 -8.70
CA LEU A 291 -3.56 -18.09 -8.92
C LEU A 291 -3.86 -19.37 -8.09
N PRO A 292 -4.25 -19.30 -6.80
CA PRO A 292 -4.67 -20.49 -6.06
C PRO A 292 -5.86 -21.20 -6.67
N TYR A 293 -6.83 -20.48 -7.25
CA TYR A 293 -8.01 -21.08 -7.85
C TYR A 293 -7.74 -21.81 -9.17
N VAL A 294 -6.57 -21.58 -9.77
CA VAL A 294 -6.10 -22.36 -10.94
C VAL A 294 -5.06 -23.42 -10.55
N GLY A 295 -4.95 -23.74 -9.25
CA GLY A 295 -4.11 -24.82 -8.74
C GLY A 295 -2.63 -24.45 -8.55
N LEU A 296 -2.26 -23.17 -8.64
CA LEU A 296 -0.89 -22.73 -8.42
C LEU A 296 -0.64 -22.45 -6.94
N GLN A 297 0.44 -23.01 -6.40
CA GLN A 297 0.85 -22.83 -5.02
C GLN A 297 1.33 -21.40 -4.73
N ALA A 298 1.36 -21.02 -3.45
CA ALA A 298 1.79 -19.69 -3.00
C ALA A 298 3.18 -19.25 -3.52
N ASN A 299 4.10 -20.19 -3.71
CA ASN A 299 5.44 -19.92 -4.24
C ASN A 299 5.39 -19.35 -5.69
N TRP A 300 4.44 -19.82 -6.50
CA TRP A 300 4.23 -19.29 -7.85
C TRP A 300 3.73 -17.84 -7.83
N GLN A 301 2.96 -17.46 -6.79
CA GLN A 301 2.52 -16.06 -6.65
C GLN A 301 3.72 -15.13 -6.52
N GLN A 302 4.72 -15.48 -5.69
CA GLN A 302 5.94 -14.68 -5.51
C GLN A 302 6.75 -14.56 -6.81
N ILE A 303 6.90 -15.69 -7.54
CA ILE A 303 7.62 -15.69 -8.83
C ILE A 303 6.90 -14.78 -9.83
N ILE A 304 5.59 -14.91 -9.97
CA ILE A 304 4.80 -14.15 -10.94
C ILE A 304 4.78 -12.66 -10.55
N THR A 305 4.61 -12.33 -9.28
CA THR A 305 4.67 -10.94 -8.80
C THR A 305 6.02 -10.32 -9.11
N GLY A 306 7.13 -11.05 -8.86
CA GLY A 306 8.47 -10.60 -9.20
C GLY A 306 8.67 -10.35 -10.70
N LEU A 307 8.17 -11.25 -11.55
CA LEU A 307 8.22 -11.08 -13.01
C LEU A 307 7.39 -9.87 -13.48
N VAL A 308 6.18 -9.70 -12.94
CA VAL A 308 5.32 -8.54 -13.25
C VAL A 308 6.02 -7.23 -12.88
N LEU A 309 6.68 -7.20 -11.72
CA LEU A 309 7.44 -6.04 -11.26
C LEU A 309 8.62 -5.71 -12.20
N ILE A 310 9.40 -6.71 -12.60
CA ILE A 310 10.48 -6.54 -13.58
C ILE A 310 9.93 -5.96 -14.89
N VAL A 311 8.86 -6.53 -15.42
CA VAL A 311 8.25 -6.05 -16.67
C VAL A 311 7.73 -4.62 -16.54
N ALA A 312 7.08 -4.28 -15.42
CA ALA A 312 6.56 -2.93 -15.17
C ALA A 312 7.69 -1.89 -15.16
N VAL A 313 8.78 -2.16 -14.43
CA VAL A 313 9.94 -1.27 -14.34
C VAL A 313 10.67 -1.16 -15.68
N LEU A 314 10.84 -2.26 -16.43
CA LEU A 314 11.44 -2.23 -17.75
C LEU A 314 10.64 -1.38 -18.74
N ILE A 315 9.32 -1.49 -18.74
CA ILE A 315 8.43 -0.67 -19.58
C ILE A 315 8.62 0.82 -19.25
N ASP A 316 8.75 1.16 -17.97
CA ASP A 316 8.94 2.53 -17.53
C ASP A 316 10.29 3.10 -18.01
N ILE A 317 11.38 2.36 -17.81
CA ILE A 317 12.72 2.75 -18.29
C ILE A 317 12.76 2.95 -19.81
N ILE A 318 12.12 2.04 -20.59
CA ILE A 318 12.04 2.17 -22.05
C ILE A 318 11.27 3.43 -22.45
N LYS A 319 10.17 3.75 -21.75
CA LYS A 319 9.41 4.98 -22.02
C LYS A 319 10.19 6.24 -21.72
N GLU A 320 10.97 6.27 -20.63
CA GLU A 320 11.83 7.40 -20.30
C GLU A 320 12.91 7.63 -21.35
N LYS A 321 13.61 6.58 -21.75
CA LYS A 321 14.63 6.68 -22.82
C LYS A 321 14.06 7.22 -24.13
N LYS A 322 12.82 6.83 -24.51
CA LYS A 322 12.15 7.36 -25.69
C LYS A 322 11.69 8.83 -25.58
N LYS A 323 11.59 9.37 -24.37
CA LYS A 323 11.27 10.81 -24.17
C LYS A 323 12.52 11.68 -24.17
N ALA A 324 13.68 11.10 -23.84
CA ALA A 324 14.97 11.78 -23.79
C ALA A 324 15.68 11.80 -25.16
N ALA A 325 15.34 10.88 -26.08
CA ALA A 325 15.78 10.86 -27.48
C ALA A 325 14.83 11.67 -28.39
#